data_cba5e13b5c4d0282d54930f5cb69d9f9
#
_entry.id   cba5e13b5c4d0282d54930f5cb69d9f9
#
_cell.length_a   1.000
_cell.length_b   1.000
_cell.length_c   1.000
_cell.angle_alpha   90.00
_cell.angle_beta   90.00
_cell.angle_gamma   90.00
#
_symmetry.space_group_name_H-M   'P 1'
#
loop_
_entity.id
_entity.type
_entity.pdbx_description
1 polymer ?
#
loop_
_entity_poly.entity_id
_entity_poly.type
_entity_poly.pdbx_seq_one_letter_code
_entity_poly.pdbx_strand_id
1 'polypeptide(L)'
;MQIGIYSSQSTDTAAKTIKKILDDNGIKSFSATKLKGKQVDCVIVLGGDKGVRNYFHRTFDATLPILGISEGEASGFLAQIDLKEFRTYVDVLKKQKYTVEEVPRLGVKIDGRNVYPVLNDVAVFSSKSAILMEHTLRVNGEEVWHDNGDGII
;
A
#
# COMPACT_ATOMS: atom_id res chain seq x y z
N MET A 1 13.22 -9.15 -15.99
CA MET A 1 12.38 -8.62 -14.91
C MET A 1 13.02 -7.38 -14.33
N GLN A 2 12.23 -6.35 -14.09
CA GLN A 2 12.65 -5.10 -13.47
C GLN A 2 11.70 -4.80 -12.30
N ILE A 3 12.24 -4.40 -11.16
CA ILE A 3 11.46 -4.25 -9.91
C ILE A 3 11.63 -2.83 -9.36
N GLY A 4 10.51 -2.20 -8.99
CA GLY A 4 10.49 -1.01 -8.17
C GLY A 4 10.67 -1.36 -6.68
N ILE A 5 11.39 -0.56 -5.91
CA ILE A 5 11.47 -0.72 -4.45
C ILE A 5 10.91 0.54 -3.80
N TYR A 6 9.83 0.41 -3.04
CA TYR A 6 9.27 1.47 -2.21
C TYR A 6 9.69 1.28 -0.76
N SER A 7 10.35 2.28 -0.20
CA SER A 7 10.80 2.31 1.19
C SER A 7 10.61 3.70 1.80
N SER A 8 10.51 3.75 3.12
CA SER A 8 10.62 4.97 3.92
C SER A 8 12.00 5.06 4.55
N GLN A 9 12.29 6.15 5.26
CA GLN A 9 13.56 6.24 6.00
C GLN A 9 13.75 5.11 7.01
N SER A 10 12.69 4.68 7.68
CA SER A 10 12.74 3.58 8.65
C SER A 10 13.05 2.23 8.01
N THR A 11 12.80 2.05 6.71
CA THR A 11 12.99 0.79 5.97
C THR A 11 14.17 0.84 4.99
N ASP A 12 15.07 1.83 5.13
CA ASP A 12 16.19 2.02 4.20
C ASP A 12 17.21 0.86 4.23
N THR A 13 17.45 0.29 5.41
CA THR A 13 18.32 -0.88 5.56
C THR A 13 17.74 -2.11 4.87
N ALA A 14 16.45 -2.36 5.03
CA ALA A 14 15.77 -3.43 4.34
C ALA A 14 15.78 -3.24 2.81
N ALA A 15 15.60 -2.01 2.34
CA ALA A 15 15.69 -1.68 0.93
C ALA A 15 17.07 -2.01 0.34
N LYS A 16 18.14 -1.72 1.05
CA LYS A 16 19.52 -2.09 0.66
C LYS A 16 19.71 -3.60 0.61
N THR A 17 19.15 -4.32 1.60
CA THR A 17 19.18 -5.78 1.65
C THR A 17 18.46 -6.40 0.45
N ILE A 18 17.22 -5.97 0.19
CA ILE A 18 16.42 -6.41 -0.96
C ILE A 18 17.17 -6.11 -2.26
N LYS A 19 17.67 -4.88 -2.41
CA LYS A 19 18.42 -4.49 -3.61
C LYS A 19 19.59 -5.43 -3.84
N LYS A 20 20.39 -5.70 -2.80
CA LYS A 20 21.53 -6.62 -2.92
C LYS A 20 21.08 -8.01 -3.35
N ILE A 21 20.03 -8.56 -2.73
CA ILE A 21 19.50 -9.88 -3.11
C ILE A 21 19.08 -9.91 -4.58
N LEU A 22 18.41 -8.86 -5.05
CA LEU A 22 17.97 -8.75 -6.46
C LEU A 22 19.16 -8.65 -7.40
N ASP A 23 20.13 -7.80 -7.09
CA ASP A 23 21.36 -7.60 -7.89
C ASP A 23 22.18 -8.91 -7.98
N ASP A 24 22.36 -9.63 -6.86
CA ASP A 24 23.02 -10.95 -6.81
C ASP A 24 22.34 -12.00 -7.71
N ASN A 25 21.07 -11.80 -8.01
CA ASN A 25 20.26 -12.69 -8.86
C ASN A 25 20.02 -12.14 -10.28
N GLY A 26 20.69 -11.05 -10.67
CA GLY A 26 20.59 -10.45 -12.00
C GLY A 26 19.25 -9.74 -12.27
N ILE A 27 18.51 -9.36 -11.23
CA ILE A 27 17.25 -8.62 -11.34
C ILE A 27 17.54 -7.12 -11.18
N LYS A 28 17.20 -6.34 -12.19
CA LYS A 28 17.34 -4.87 -12.12
C LYS A 28 16.32 -4.28 -11.18
N SER A 29 16.75 -3.41 -10.27
CA SER A 29 15.86 -2.72 -9.35
C SER A 29 16.04 -1.21 -9.37
N PHE A 30 14.96 -0.48 -9.07
CA PHE A 30 14.90 0.98 -9.05
C PHE A 30 14.13 1.46 -7.82
N SER A 31 14.45 2.64 -7.32
CA SER A 31 13.59 3.28 -6.32
C SER A 31 12.21 3.57 -6.93
N ALA A 32 11.13 3.20 -6.24
CA ALA A 32 9.77 3.43 -6.68
C ALA A 32 9.41 4.92 -6.83
N THR A 33 10.15 5.82 -6.18
CA THR A 33 10.00 7.26 -6.35
C THR A 33 10.60 7.79 -7.67
N LYS A 34 11.34 6.96 -8.40
CA LYS A 34 12.06 7.32 -9.64
C LYS A 34 11.65 6.41 -10.82
N LEU A 35 10.39 5.98 -10.87
CA LEU A 35 9.92 5.06 -11.91
C LEU A 35 9.46 5.76 -13.21
N LYS A 36 9.37 7.09 -13.23
CA LYS A 36 8.92 7.83 -14.41
C LYS A 36 9.78 7.45 -15.64
N GLY A 37 9.14 6.93 -16.68
CA GLY A 37 9.80 6.48 -17.92
C GLY A 37 10.55 5.14 -17.82
N LYS A 38 10.39 4.39 -16.71
CA LYS A 38 10.94 3.05 -16.56
C LYS A 38 9.84 2.01 -16.62
N GLN A 39 10.09 0.94 -17.34
CA GLN A 39 9.23 -0.24 -17.33
C GLN A 39 9.63 -1.11 -16.12
N VAL A 40 8.71 -1.31 -15.19
CA VAL A 40 8.87 -2.25 -14.08
C VAL A 40 7.71 -3.23 -14.06
N ASP A 41 7.99 -4.46 -13.71
CA ASP A 41 7.01 -5.55 -13.72
C ASP A 41 6.19 -5.57 -12.42
N CYS A 42 6.81 -5.18 -11.30
CA CYS A 42 6.13 -5.05 -9.99
C CYS A 42 6.89 -4.10 -9.07
N VAL A 43 6.26 -3.75 -7.95
CA VAL A 43 6.87 -2.94 -6.89
C VAL A 43 6.94 -3.74 -5.58
N ILE A 44 8.13 -3.90 -5.04
CA ILE A 44 8.32 -4.38 -3.67
C ILE A 44 8.09 -3.22 -2.72
N VAL A 45 7.17 -3.40 -1.78
CA VAL A 45 6.79 -2.39 -0.79
C VAL A 45 7.24 -2.86 0.59
N LEU A 46 8.11 -2.09 1.23
CA LEU A 46 8.67 -2.39 2.56
C LEU A 46 7.90 -1.70 3.67
N GLY A 47 7.94 -2.28 4.88
CA GLY A 47 7.31 -1.73 6.08
C GLY A 47 5.96 -2.35 6.42
N GLY A 48 5.73 -3.58 5.99
CA GLY A 48 4.54 -4.34 6.34
C GLY A 48 3.25 -3.70 5.80
N ASP A 49 2.13 -3.98 6.44
CA ASP A 49 0.82 -3.44 6.07
C ASP A 49 0.79 -1.91 6.07
N LYS A 50 1.48 -1.28 7.03
CA LYS A 50 1.61 0.17 7.07
C LYS A 50 2.34 0.71 5.84
N GLY A 51 3.38 0.01 5.39
CA GLY A 51 4.12 0.34 4.17
C GLY A 51 3.23 0.27 2.94
N VAL A 52 2.44 -0.80 2.82
CA VAL A 52 1.50 -1.00 1.71
C VAL A 52 0.43 0.10 1.69
N ARG A 53 -0.21 0.40 2.83
CA ARG A 53 -1.18 1.51 2.91
C ARG A 53 -0.55 2.85 2.52
N ASN A 54 0.65 3.15 3.02
CA ASN A 54 1.36 4.38 2.67
C ASN A 54 1.73 4.47 1.19
N TYR A 55 2.09 3.35 0.57
CA TYR A 55 2.37 3.31 -0.87
C TYR A 55 1.13 3.72 -1.66
N PHE A 56 -0.01 3.11 -1.40
CA PHE A 56 -1.27 3.43 -2.08
C PHE A 56 -1.78 4.84 -1.76
N HIS A 57 -1.58 5.33 -0.54
CA HIS A 57 -1.93 6.69 -0.17
C HIS A 57 -1.11 7.75 -0.93
N ARG A 58 0.10 7.42 -1.37
CA ARG A 58 0.98 8.34 -2.12
C ARG A 58 1.01 8.11 -3.62
N THR A 59 0.39 7.03 -4.09
CA THR A 59 0.42 6.64 -5.51
C THR A 59 -1.01 6.54 -6.03
N PHE A 60 -1.49 7.61 -6.66
CA PHE A 60 -2.86 7.70 -7.15
C PHE A 60 -3.17 6.61 -8.19
N ASP A 61 -2.33 6.49 -9.21
CA ASP A 61 -2.50 5.58 -10.34
C ASP A 61 -1.64 4.31 -10.16
N ALA A 62 -1.68 3.70 -8.96
CA ALA A 62 -0.97 2.45 -8.73
C ALA A 62 -1.65 1.31 -9.50
N THR A 63 -1.15 1.02 -10.69
CA THR A 63 -1.61 -0.08 -11.57
C THR A 63 -0.65 -1.26 -11.60
N LEU A 64 0.56 -1.10 -11.05
CA LEU A 64 1.55 -2.16 -11.01
C LEU A 64 1.23 -3.13 -9.86
N PRO A 65 1.42 -4.44 -10.07
CA PRO A 65 1.40 -5.40 -8.98
C PRO A 65 2.37 -5.02 -7.88
N ILE A 66 1.99 -5.24 -6.64
CA ILE A 66 2.88 -5.03 -5.49
C ILE A 66 3.18 -6.34 -4.78
N LEU A 67 4.35 -6.39 -4.13
CA LEU A 67 4.73 -7.41 -3.18
C LEU A 67 5.06 -6.75 -1.85
N GLY A 68 4.19 -6.91 -0.86
CA GLY A 68 4.40 -6.39 0.49
C GLY A 68 5.40 -7.24 1.27
N ILE A 69 6.38 -6.60 1.90
CA ILE A 69 7.38 -7.26 2.74
C ILE A 69 7.38 -6.62 4.13
N SER A 70 7.29 -7.47 5.15
CA SER A 70 7.41 -7.10 6.56
C SER A 70 8.87 -7.22 7.04
N GLU A 71 9.21 -6.47 8.09
CA GLU A 71 10.54 -6.46 8.73
C GLU A 71 10.48 -6.92 10.19
N GLY A 72 9.48 -7.66 10.57
CA GLY A 72 9.25 -8.02 11.97
C GLY A 72 8.42 -9.28 12.14
N GLU A 73 8.14 -9.62 13.39
CA GLU A 73 7.56 -10.90 13.81
C GLU A 73 6.12 -11.17 13.34
N ALA A 74 5.43 -10.19 12.81
CA ALA A 74 4.07 -10.36 12.30
C ALA A 74 4.03 -10.12 10.81
N SER A 75 3.89 -11.19 10.02
CA SER A 75 3.33 -11.06 8.68
C SER A 75 1.96 -10.42 8.80
N GLY A 76 1.77 -9.30 8.13
CA GLY A 76 0.48 -8.63 8.09
C GLY A 76 -0.48 -9.30 7.10
N PHE A 77 -1.67 -8.75 6.99
CA PHE A 77 -2.65 -9.18 6.00
C PHE A 77 -2.23 -8.79 4.56
N LEU A 78 -1.62 -7.61 4.42
CA LEU A 78 -1.20 -7.06 3.11
C LEU A 78 0.26 -7.39 2.77
N ALA A 79 1.11 -7.63 3.77
CA ALA A 79 2.51 -7.97 3.61
C ALA A 79 2.80 -9.33 4.25
N GLN A 80 2.67 -10.37 3.44
CA GLN A 80 2.69 -11.76 3.91
C GLN A 80 4.10 -12.39 3.94
N ILE A 81 5.09 -11.72 3.34
CA ILE A 81 6.47 -12.22 3.28
C ILE A 81 7.33 -11.44 4.26
N ASP A 82 8.06 -12.18 5.10
CA ASP A 82 9.09 -11.57 5.94
C ASP A 82 10.39 -11.33 5.14
N LEU A 83 11.09 -10.25 5.45
CA LEU A 83 12.36 -9.89 4.82
C LEU A 83 13.40 -11.03 4.89
N LYS A 84 13.42 -11.78 6.00
CA LYS A 84 14.36 -12.90 6.20
C LYS A 84 14.12 -14.02 5.21
N GLU A 85 12.86 -14.21 4.80
CA GLU A 85 12.45 -15.26 3.88
C GLU A 85 12.51 -14.82 2.41
N PHE A 86 12.62 -13.52 2.13
CA PHE A 86 12.53 -12.99 0.77
C PHE A 86 13.47 -13.71 -0.22
N ARG A 87 14.67 -14.10 0.23
CA ARG A 87 15.64 -14.80 -0.63
C ARG A 87 15.08 -16.09 -1.23
N THR A 88 14.21 -16.81 -0.52
CA THR A 88 13.60 -18.06 -0.99
C THR A 88 12.59 -17.84 -2.11
N TYR A 89 12.02 -16.64 -2.21
CA TYR A 89 11.02 -16.29 -3.23
C TYR A 89 11.61 -15.69 -4.51
N VAL A 90 12.92 -15.41 -4.56
CA VAL A 90 13.54 -14.77 -5.72
C VAL A 90 13.39 -15.61 -7.00
N ASP A 91 13.55 -16.94 -6.90
CA ASP A 91 13.38 -17.83 -8.03
C ASP A 91 11.93 -17.89 -8.51
N VAL A 92 10.97 -17.80 -7.58
CA VAL A 92 9.53 -17.73 -7.88
C VAL A 92 9.23 -16.46 -8.67
N LEU A 93 9.79 -15.32 -8.25
CA LEU A 93 9.68 -14.05 -8.96
C LEU A 93 10.29 -14.12 -10.35
N LYS A 94 11.54 -14.60 -10.48
CA LYS A 94 12.23 -14.74 -11.78
C LYS A 94 11.48 -15.59 -12.77
N LYS A 95 10.91 -16.69 -12.31
CA LYS A 95 10.14 -17.63 -13.13
C LYS A 95 8.69 -17.21 -13.32
N GLN A 96 8.27 -16.10 -12.75
CA GLN A 96 6.89 -15.61 -12.76
C GLN A 96 5.87 -16.67 -12.30
N LYS A 97 6.26 -17.50 -11.33
CA LYS A 97 5.43 -18.58 -10.78
C LYS A 97 4.63 -18.11 -9.57
N TYR A 98 3.93 -16.99 -9.73
CA TYR A 98 3.07 -16.39 -8.71
C TYR A 98 1.74 -15.98 -9.33
N THR A 99 0.74 -15.80 -8.52
CA THR A 99 -0.55 -15.22 -8.89
C THR A 99 -0.62 -13.78 -8.43
N VAL A 100 -1.31 -12.95 -9.19
CA VAL A 100 -1.64 -11.57 -8.80
C VAL A 100 -3.10 -11.54 -8.43
N GLU A 101 -3.39 -11.14 -7.20
CA GLU A 101 -4.73 -10.90 -6.71
C GLU A 101 -5.12 -9.45 -6.97
N GLU A 102 -6.29 -9.22 -7.52
CA GLU A 102 -6.85 -7.89 -7.71
C GLU A 102 -7.65 -7.50 -6.47
N VAL A 103 -7.24 -6.40 -5.83
CA VAL A 103 -7.90 -5.87 -4.64
C VAL A 103 -8.56 -4.55 -4.98
N PRO A 104 -9.88 -4.39 -4.75
CA PRO A 104 -10.57 -3.12 -4.99
C PRO A 104 -10.10 -2.04 -4.00
N ARG A 105 -10.16 -0.80 -4.44
CA ARG A 105 -9.98 0.38 -3.59
C ARG A 105 -11.23 1.22 -3.56
N LEU A 106 -11.52 1.86 -2.43
CA LEU A 106 -12.64 2.78 -2.30
C LEU A 106 -12.31 4.09 -3.02
N GLY A 107 -13.16 4.47 -3.97
CA GLY A 107 -13.16 5.81 -4.56
C GLY A 107 -13.82 6.79 -3.61
N VAL A 108 -13.15 7.91 -3.34
CA VAL A 108 -13.62 8.91 -2.37
C VAL A 108 -13.81 10.25 -3.05
N LYS A 109 -14.90 10.94 -2.71
CA LYS A 109 -15.15 12.33 -3.07
C LYS A 109 -15.43 13.16 -1.82
N ILE A 110 -14.81 14.33 -1.74
CA ILE A 110 -15.09 15.33 -0.71
C ILE A 110 -15.60 16.58 -1.43
N ASP A 111 -16.78 17.04 -1.06
CA ASP A 111 -17.46 18.19 -1.71
C ASP A 111 -17.50 18.08 -3.24
N GLY A 112 -17.80 16.87 -3.74
CA GLY A 112 -17.87 16.57 -5.16
C GLY A 112 -16.50 16.41 -5.87
N ARG A 113 -15.37 16.64 -5.20
CA ARG A 113 -14.02 16.51 -5.77
C ARG A 113 -13.44 15.15 -5.46
N ASN A 114 -12.87 14.50 -6.46
CA ASN A 114 -12.14 13.25 -6.26
C ASN A 114 -10.90 13.49 -5.39
N VAL A 115 -10.71 12.62 -4.41
CA VAL A 115 -9.48 12.50 -3.63
C VAL A 115 -8.82 11.14 -3.90
N TYR A 116 -7.68 10.88 -3.28
CA TYR A 116 -6.98 9.61 -3.49
C TYR A 116 -7.84 8.41 -3.08
N PRO A 117 -7.92 7.37 -3.93
CA PRO A 117 -8.59 6.13 -3.55
C PRO A 117 -7.87 5.50 -2.35
N VAL A 118 -8.64 4.91 -1.45
CA VAL A 118 -8.11 4.28 -0.24
C VAL A 118 -8.22 2.76 -0.31
N LEU A 119 -7.30 2.08 0.36
CA LEU A 119 -7.24 0.63 0.35
C LEU A 119 -8.18 0.00 1.38
N ASN A 120 -8.30 0.61 2.57
CA ASN A 120 -9.09 0.06 3.66
C ASN A 120 -10.38 0.87 3.89
N ASP A 121 -10.26 1.97 4.60
CA ASP A 121 -11.33 2.73 5.21
C ASP A 121 -11.11 4.24 5.09
N VAL A 122 -12.18 4.98 5.26
CA VAL A 122 -12.17 6.44 5.33
C VAL A 122 -12.69 6.84 6.70
N ALA A 123 -11.91 7.61 7.43
CA ALA A 123 -12.32 8.15 8.72
C ALA A 123 -12.56 9.65 8.62
N VAL A 124 -13.65 10.12 9.19
CA VAL A 124 -14.01 11.54 9.27
C VAL A 124 -14.16 11.93 10.74
N PHE A 125 -13.41 12.93 11.16
CA PHE A 125 -13.42 13.43 12.53
C PHE A 125 -13.62 14.94 12.55
N SER A 126 -14.10 15.45 13.70
CA SER A 126 -14.12 16.89 13.93
C SER A 126 -12.70 17.46 13.88
N SER A 127 -12.51 18.61 13.21
CA SER A 127 -11.24 19.33 13.17
C SER A 127 -10.87 20.00 14.52
N LYS A 128 -11.80 20.05 15.48
CA LYS A 128 -11.62 20.61 16.81
C LYS A 128 -11.80 19.52 17.85
N SER A 129 -10.92 19.50 18.85
CA SER A 129 -11.03 18.59 19.99
C SER A 129 -12.28 18.84 20.82
N ALA A 130 -12.82 17.79 21.44
CA ALA A 130 -13.97 17.84 22.35
C ALA A 130 -15.25 18.43 21.74
N ILE A 131 -15.46 18.28 20.44
CA ILE A 131 -16.70 18.65 19.74
C ILE A 131 -17.29 17.41 19.09
N LEU A 132 -18.52 17.11 19.44
CA LEU A 132 -19.30 16.09 18.75
C LEU A 132 -19.64 16.57 17.33
N MET A 133 -19.56 15.67 16.39
CA MET A 133 -19.91 15.86 15.00
C MET A 133 -21.27 15.19 14.73
N GLU A 134 -22.25 15.96 14.27
CA GLU A 134 -23.49 15.40 13.75
C GLU A 134 -23.22 14.87 12.35
N HIS A 135 -23.65 13.64 12.08
CA HIS A 135 -23.45 12.99 10.80
C HIS A 135 -24.65 12.14 10.38
N THR A 136 -24.87 12.07 9.08
CA THR A 136 -25.89 11.25 8.48
C THR A 136 -25.25 10.33 7.44
N LEU A 137 -25.41 9.02 7.61
CA LEU A 137 -24.99 8.02 6.63
C LEU A 137 -26.12 7.71 5.68
N ARG A 138 -25.85 7.82 4.39
CA ARG A 138 -26.78 7.39 3.34
C ARG A 138 -26.12 6.35 2.45
N VAL A 139 -26.85 5.29 2.14
CA VAL A 139 -26.43 4.24 1.22
C VAL A 139 -27.40 4.23 0.05
N ASN A 140 -26.91 4.39 -1.17
CA ASN A 140 -27.72 4.50 -2.39
C ASN A 140 -28.79 5.60 -2.34
N GLY A 141 -28.54 6.67 -1.60
CA GLY A 141 -29.46 7.79 -1.43
C GLY A 141 -30.44 7.67 -0.26
N GLU A 142 -30.60 6.48 0.32
CA GLU A 142 -31.43 6.24 1.49
C GLU A 142 -30.68 6.48 2.79
N GLU A 143 -31.30 7.15 3.74
CA GLU A 143 -30.75 7.41 5.06
C GLU A 143 -30.78 6.11 5.88
N VAL A 144 -29.59 5.66 6.30
CA VAL A 144 -29.42 4.42 7.06
C VAL A 144 -29.20 4.73 8.53
N TRP A 145 -28.53 5.83 8.80
CA TRP A 145 -28.11 6.17 10.16
C TRP A 145 -27.88 7.67 10.32
N HIS A 146 -28.29 8.20 11.46
CA HIS A 146 -28.05 9.58 11.88
C HIS A 146 -27.68 9.59 13.35
N ASP A 147 -26.56 10.21 13.70
CA ASP A 147 -26.05 10.24 15.08
C ASP A 147 -25.09 11.41 15.32
N ASN A 148 -24.71 11.57 16.59
CA ASN A 148 -23.69 12.48 17.04
C ASN A 148 -22.54 11.70 17.65
N GLY A 149 -21.31 11.98 17.25
CA GLY A 149 -20.14 11.28 17.74
C GLY A 149 -18.85 12.04 17.51
N ASP A 150 -17.75 11.48 17.99
CA ASP A 150 -16.41 12.04 17.78
C ASP A 150 -15.96 11.95 16.31
N GLY A 151 -16.54 11.02 15.56
CA GLY A 151 -16.26 10.75 14.16
C GLY A 151 -16.95 9.51 13.65
N ILE A 152 -16.71 9.19 12.38
CA ILE A 152 -17.21 8.01 11.69
C ILE A 152 -16.09 7.36 10.89
N ILE A 153 -16.08 6.02 10.80
CA ILE A 153 -15.15 5.23 9.99
C ILE A 153 -15.95 4.28 9.11
#